data_ea809a3c81332d8d809f1710cf2fd818
#
_entry.id   ea809a3c81332d8d809f1710cf2fd818
#
_cell.length_a   1.000
_cell.length_b   1.000
_cell.length_c   1.000
_cell.angle_alpha   90.00
_cell.angle_beta   90.00
_cell.angle_gamma   90.00
#
_symmetry.space_group_name_H-M   'P 1'
#
loop_
_entity.id
_entity.type
_entity.pdbx_description
1 polymer ?
#
loop_
_entity_poly.entity_id
_entity_poly.type
_entity_poly.pdbx_seq_one_letter_code
_entity_poly.pdbx_strand_id
1 'polypeptide(L)'
;MHKIITSRYRFFLAVVLLLLLFMVVEAVSADESKAGLIRTPLLENTVELPSKNVNAKVIRVTFPPAFKTPWHTHDGPGPRYVVKGKLKVTEDGQVNTYGIGEVFWESGKLMQVENVGKDSAELIIFEMAPGH
;
A
#
# COMPACT_ATOMS: atom_id res chain seq x y z
N MET A 1 -22.57 57.08 -43.67
CA MET A 1 -22.86 56.60 -42.29
C MET A 1 -22.84 55.10 -42.12
N HIS A 2 -22.93 54.27 -43.13
CA HIS A 2 -22.97 52.79 -42.97
C HIS A 2 -21.64 52.09 -42.64
N LYS A 3 -20.48 52.68 -42.94
CA LYS A 3 -19.15 52.04 -42.71
C LYS A 3 -18.68 52.01 -41.27
N ILE A 4 -19.16 52.90 -40.43
CA ILE A 4 -18.73 53.05 -39.05
C ILE A 4 -19.43 52.01 -38.13
N ILE A 5 -20.66 51.64 -38.44
CA ILE A 5 -21.46 50.69 -37.66
C ILE A 5 -20.89 49.25 -37.83
N THR A 6 -20.48 48.88 -39.03
CA THR A 6 -19.91 47.54 -39.30
C THR A 6 -18.56 47.33 -38.62
N SER A 7 -17.74 48.39 -38.48
CA SER A 7 -16.44 48.30 -37.79
C SER A 7 -16.60 48.05 -36.30
N ARG A 8 -17.55 48.73 -35.63
CA ARG A 8 -17.81 48.55 -34.19
C ARG A 8 -18.36 47.16 -33.87
N TYR A 9 -19.22 46.62 -34.76
CA TYR A 9 -19.77 45.26 -34.60
C TYR A 9 -18.68 44.17 -34.79
N ARG A 10 -17.80 44.36 -35.74
CA ARG A 10 -16.67 43.42 -35.95
C ARG A 10 -15.70 43.43 -34.79
N PHE A 11 -15.43 44.59 -34.18
CA PHE A 11 -14.60 44.73 -32.99
C PHE A 11 -15.26 44.06 -31.76
N PHE A 12 -16.56 44.29 -31.59
CA PHE A 12 -17.33 43.68 -30.49
C PHE A 12 -17.39 42.15 -30.61
N LEU A 13 -17.60 41.65 -31.84
CA LEU A 13 -17.60 40.22 -32.09
C LEU A 13 -16.24 39.58 -31.82
N ALA A 14 -15.16 40.25 -32.17
CA ALA A 14 -13.80 39.77 -31.94
C ALA A 14 -13.46 39.73 -30.44
N VAL A 15 -13.89 40.71 -29.65
CA VAL A 15 -13.70 40.75 -28.20
C VAL A 15 -14.51 39.66 -27.49
N VAL A 16 -15.76 39.45 -27.92
CA VAL A 16 -16.60 38.36 -27.36
C VAL A 16 -16.03 36.98 -27.69
N LEU A 17 -15.51 36.79 -28.91
CA LEU A 17 -14.87 35.53 -29.30
C LEU A 17 -13.59 35.29 -28.52
N LEU A 18 -12.81 36.32 -28.26
CA LEU A 18 -11.58 36.25 -27.44
C LEU A 18 -11.88 35.92 -25.99
N LEU A 19 -12.94 36.50 -25.40
CA LEU A 19 -13.40 36.19 -24.05
C LEU A 19 -13.93 34.76 -23.91
N LEU A 20 -14.65 34.27 -24.93
CA LEU A 20 -15.10 32.87 -24.96
C LEU A 20 -13.93 31.90 -25.09
N LEU A 21 -12.89 32.24 -25.85
CA LEU A 21 -11.69 31.42 -25.96
C LEU A 21 -10.91 31.36 -24.63
N PHE A 22 -10.88 32.46 -23.87
CA PHE A 22 -10.25 32.50 -22.56
C PHE A 22 -11.00 31.64 -21.53
N MET A 23 -12.33 31.61 -21.55
CA MET A 23 -13.14 30.78 -20.66
C MET A 23 -12.98 29.26 -20.97
N VAL A 24 -12.74 28.89 -22.21
CA VAL A 24 -12.53 27.48 -22.58
C VAL A 24 -11.16 26.97 -22.13
N VAL A 25 -10.13 27.85 -22.07
CA VAL A 25 -8.78 27.45 -21.65
C VAL A 25 -8.72 27.19 -20.14
N GLU A 26 -9.48 27.90 -19.32
CA GLU A 26 -9.52 27.65 -17.87
C GLU A 26 -10.29 26.36 -17.50
N ALA A 27 -11.26 25.94 -18.34
CA ALA A 27 -12.01 24.71 -18.11
C ALA A 27 -11.22 23.43 -18.44
N VAL A 28 -10.18 23.51 -19.26
CA VAL A 28 -9.35 22.34 -19.65
C VAL A 28 -8.23 22.08 -18.64
N SER A 29 -7.82 23.08 -17.84
CA SER A 29 -6.75 22.94 -16.85
C SER A 29 -7.19 22.37 -15.51
N ALA A 30 -8.48 22.13 -15.27
CA ALA A 30 -9.01 21.72 -13.95
C ALA A 30 -9.13 20.20 -13.75
N ASP A 31 -8.84 19.39 -14.78
CA ASP A 31 -9.12 17.92 -14.69
C ASP A 31 -7.88 17.02 -14.55
N GLU A 32 -6.68 17.56 -14.45
CA GLU A 32 -5.45 16.74 -14.33
C GLU A 32 -4.98 16.45 -12.90
N SER A 33 -5.68 16.84 -11.85
CA SER A 33 -5.16 16.68 -10.48
C SER A 33 -6.04 15.89 -9.49
N LYS A 34 -6.84 14.94 -9.97
CA LYS A 34 -7.58 14.03 -9.06
C LYS A 34 -7.23 12.57 -9.24
N ALA A 35 -5.97 12.25 -9.39
CA ALA A 35 -5.47 10.94 -8.96
C ALA A 35 -5.50 10.96 -7.42
N GLY A 36 -6.66 10.66 -6.83
CA GLY A 36 -6.83 10.60 -5.39
C GLY A 36 -5.92 9.54 -4.80
N LEU A 37 -5.35 9.80 -3.62
CA LEU A 37 -4.63 8.79 -2.85
C LEU A 37 -5.55 7.59 -2.62
N ILE A 38 -5.16 6.43 -3.16
CA ILE A 38 -5.85 5.16 -2.92
C ILE A 38 -5.24 4.53 -1.66
N ARG A 39 -6.07 4.23 -0.67
CA ARG A 39 -5.68 3.54 0.56
C ARG A 39 -6.46 2.24 0.66
N THR A 40 -5.75 1.12 0.63
CA THR A 40 -6.32 -0.20 0.81
C THR A 40 -5.76 -0.81 2.10
N PRO A 41 -6.55 -1.02 3.15
CA PRO A 41 -6.09 -1.74 4.33
C PRO A 41 -5.80 -3.20 3.94
N LEU A 42 -4.63 -3.70 4.28
CA LEU A 42 -4.22 -5.09 4.01
C LEU A 42 -4.50 -6.01 5.19
N LEU A 43 -4.47 -5.48 6.39
CA LEU A 43 -4.73 -6.19 7.64
C LEU A 43 -5.20 -5.21 8.70
N GLU A 44 -6.17 -5.60 9.48
CA GLU A 44 -6.58 -4.92 10.72
C GLU A 44 -6.72 -5.97 11.82
N ASN A 45 -6.08 -5.74 12.95
CA ASN A 45 -6.15 -6.64 14.09
C ASN A 45 -6.09 -5.87 15.41
N THR A 46 -6.86 -6.31 16.39
CA THR A 46 -6.77 -5.80 17.75
C THR A 46 -5.72 -6.61 18.51
N VAL A 47 -4.78 -5.92 19.16
CA VAL A 47 -3.68 -6.56 19.88
C VAL A 47 -3.55 -5.98 21.28
N GLU A 48 -3.34 -6.85 22.26
CA GLU A 48 -2.86 -6.45 23.59
C GLU A 48 -1.33 -6.38 23.53
N LEU A 49 -0.78 -5.20 23.80
CA LEU A 49 0.66 -5.02 23.82
C LEU A 49 1.27 -5.71 25.03
N PRO A 50 2.45 -6.34 24.90
CA PRO A 50 3.08 -7.09 25.97
C PRO A 50 3.56 -6.22 27.14
N SER A 51 3.72 -4.91 26.92
CA SER A 51 4.10 -3.94 27.95
C SER A 51 3.72 -2.52 27.52
N LYS A 52 3.84 -1.54 28.47
CA LYS A 52 3.67 -0.11 28.15
C LYS A 52 4.73 0.41 27.18
N ASN A 53 5.95 -0.12 27.29
CA ASN A 53 7.05 0.17 26.36
C ASN A 53 7.21 -1.04 25.45
N VAL A 54 7.21 -0.80 24.17
CA VAL A 54 7.34 -1.83 23.14
C VAL A 54 8.57 -1.55 22.31
N ASN A 55 9.39 -2.56 22.10
CA ASN A 55 10.48 -2.54 21.14
C ASN A 55 9.94 -3.01 19.79
N ALA A 56 9.70 -2.07 18.89
CA ALA A 56 9.24 -2.37 17.54
C ALA A 56 10.44 -2.75 16.66
N LYS A 57 10.46 -3.98 16.17
CA LYS A 57 11.50 -4.49 15.26
C LYS A 57 10.93 -4.61 13.86
N VAL A 58 11.75 -4.30 12.85
CA VAL A 58 11.48 -4.60 11.44
C VAL A 58 12.62 -5.46 10.92
N ILE A 59 12.30 -6.69 10.50
CA ILE A 59 13.29 -7.71 10.14
C ILE A 59 12.97 -8.21 8.73
N ARG A 60 13.97 -8.30 7.87
CA ARG A 60 13.87 -9.00 6.59
C ARG A 60 14.42 -10.41 6.76
N VAL A 61 13.64 -11.39 6.33
CA VAL A 61 14.05 -12.81 6.33
C VAL A 61 13.98 -13.34 4.91
N THR A 62 15.03 -14.04 4.50
CA THR A 62 15.08 -14.75 3.21
C THR A 62 15.07 -16.25 3.45
N PHE A 63 14.14 -16.92 2.81
CA PHE A 63 13.97 -18.36 2.86
C PHE A 63 14.49 -18.98 1.54
N PRO A 64 15.54 -19.79 1.57
CA PRO A 64 15.94 -20.56 0.39
C PRO A 64 14.80 -21.45 -0.14
N PRO A 65 14.86 -21.94 -1.38
CA PRO A 65 13.87 -22.90 -1.90
C PRO A 65 13.74 -24.12 -1.00
N ALA A 66 12.51 -24.55 -0.75
CA ALA A 66 12.16 -25.69 0.11
C ALA A 66 12.62 -25.59 1.57
N PHE A 67 13.16 -24.42 2.00
CA PHE A 67 13.56 -24.24 3.40
C PHE A 67 12.35 -24.25 4.31
N LYS A 68 12.49 -24.92 5.43
CA LYS A 68 11.48 -25.03 6.47
C LYS A 68 12.13 -24.71 7.81
N THR A 69 11.57 -23.75 8.56
CA THR A 69 12.08 -23.43 9.88
C THR A 69 11.86 -24.59 10.85
N PRO A 70 12.68 -24.72 11.89
CA PRO A 70 12.23 -25.47 13.06
C PRO A 70 10.98 -24.79 13.66
N TRP A 71 10.28 -25.50 14.53
CA TRP A 71 9.24 -24.88 15.36
C TRP A 71 9.88 -23.86 16.30
N HIS A 72 9.33 -22.66 16.31
CA HIS A 72 9.86 -21.54 17.09
C HIS A 72 8.74 -20.59 17.52
N THR A 73 9.07 -19.67 18.41
CA THR A 73 8.21 -18.57 18.88
C THR A 73 8.88 -17.25 18.56
N HIS A 74 8.12 -16.15 18.61
CA HIS A 74 8.63 -14.79 18.50
C HIS A 74 8.53 -14.05 19.84
N ASP A 75 9.37 -13.02 20.01
CA ASP A 75 9.37 -12.18 21.22
C ASP A 75 8.08 -11.37 21.37
N GLY A 76 7.34 -11.17 20.30
CA GLY A 76 6.07 -10.47 20.30
C GLY A 76 5.27 -10.64 19.01
N PRO A 77 3.98 -10.28 19.05
CA PRO A 77 3.11 -10.37 17.91
C PRO A 77 3.41 -9.30 16.86
N GLY A 78 2.82 -9.46 15.68
CA GLY A 78 2.81 -8.41 14.67
C GLY A 78 2.49 -8.88 13.26
N PRO A 79 2.29 -7.95 12.33
CA PRO A 79 2.04 -8.28 10.93
C PRO A 79 3.30 -8.74 10.22
N ARG A 80 3.10 -9.58 9.22
CA ARG A 80 4.11 -10.12 8.32
C ARG A 80 3.70 -9.82 6.88
N TYR A 81 4.61 -9.31 6.07
CA TYR A 81 4.37 -8.95 4.68
C TYR A 81 5.25 -9.77 3.75
N VAL A 82 4.64 -10.52 2.83
CA VAL A 82 5.36 -11.33 1.85
C VAL A 82 5.80 -10.44 0.69
N VAL A 83 7.11 -10.24 0.57
CA VAL A 83 7.72 -9.42 -0.50
C VAL A 83 7.97 -10.24 -1.74
N LYS A 84 8.31 -11.53 -1.57
CA LYS A 84 8.68 -12.43 -2.68
C LYS A 84 8.33 -13.87 -2.34
N GLY A 85 7.96 -14.64 -3.35
CA GLY A 85 7.76 -16.07 -3.24
C GLY A 85 6.43 -16.48 -2.61
N LYS A 86 6.40 -17.68 -2.01
CA LYS A 86 5.20 -18.27 -1.42
C LYS A 86 5.56 -19.03 -0.15
N LEU A 87 4.94 -18.65 0.95
CA LEU A 87 5.21 -19.19 2.27
C LEU A 87 3.99 -19.95 2.81
N LYS A 88 4.20 -21.14 3.33
CA LYS A 88 3.24 -21.89 4.12
C LYS A 88 3.56 -21.67 5.59
N VAL A 89 2.58 -21.19 6.35
CA VAL A 89 2.69 -20.88 7.77
C VAL A 89 1.78 -21.82 8.54
N THR A 90 2.34 -22.43 9.58
CA THR A 90 1.59 -23.24 10.54
C THR A 90 1.72 -22.62 11.90
N GLU A 91 0.64 -22.18 12.49
CA GLU A 91 0.56 -21.60 13.82
C GLU A 91 -0.74 -22.05 14.49
N ASP A 92 -0.67 -22.46 15.76
CA ASP A 92 -1.83 -22.85 16.58
C ASP A 92 -2.74 -23.89 15.89
N GLY A 93 -2.14 -24.83 15.16
CA GLY A 93 -2.84 -25.88 14.40
C GLY A 93 -3.47 -25.43 13.08
N GLN A 94 -3.40 -24.13 12.75
CA GLN A 94 -3.87 -23.57 11.49
C GLN A 94 -2.76 -23.59 10.46
N VAL A 95 -3.09 -23.98 9.23
CA VAL A 95 -2.15 -23.99 8.11
C VAL A 95 -2.67 -23.08 7.01
N ASN A 96 -1.90 -22.04 6.71
CA ASN A 96 -2.24 -21.06 5.67
C ASN A 96 -1.06 -20.91 4.71
N THR A 97 -1.34 -20.43 3.50
CA THR A 97 -0.31 -20.14 2.50
C THR A 97 -0.49 -18.71 2.01
N TYR A 98 0.63 -17.97 1.98
CA TYR A 98 0.65 -16.55 1.62
C TYR A 98 1.62 -16.32 0.47
N GLY A 99 1.20 -15.51 -0.51
CA GLY A 99 1.98 -15.09 -1.67
C GLY A 99 2.39 -13.63 -1.63
N ILE A 100 3.03 -13.17 -2.70
CA ILE A 100 3.52 -11.79 -2.85
C ILE A 100 2.40 -10.78 -2.62
N GLY A 101 2.65 -9.77 -1.78
CA GLY A 101 1.72 -8.69 -1.45
C GLY A 101 0.71 -9.06 -0.37
N GLU A 102 0.68 -10.31 0.09
CA GLU A 102 -0.21 -10.72 1.16
C GLU A 102 0.39 -10.42 2.54
N VAL A 103 -0.50 -10.12 3.47
CA VAL A 103 -0.18 -9.84 4.88
C VAL A 103 -0.88 -10.85 5.77
N PHE A 104 -0.17 -11.34 6.77
CA PHE A 104 -0.75 -12.16 7.81
C PHE A 104 -0.30 -11.70 9.21
N TRP A 105 -1.00 -12.16 10.21
CA TRP A 105 -0.70 -11.87 11.61
C TRP A 105 -0.07 -13.07 12.26
N GLU A 106 1.02 -12.88 12.96
CA GLU A 106 1.59 -13.84 13.90
C GLU A 106 1.35 -13.37 15.33
N SER A 107 0.88 -14.29 16.16
CA SER A 107 0.56 -14.00 17.57
C SER A 107 1.77 -14.07 18.52
N GLY A 108 2.90 -14.56 18.03
CA GLY A 108 4.10 -14.87 18.81
C GLY A 108 4.10 -16.30 19.37
N LYS A 109 3.04 -17.08 19.15
CA LYS A 109 2.95 -18.49 19.58
C LYS A 109 3.87 -19.40 18.76
N LEU A 110 3.92 -20.68 19.16
CA LEU A 110 4.68 -21.70 18.47
C LEU A 110 4.23 -21.85 17.00
N MET A 111 5.15 -21.69 16.10
CA MET A 111 4.87 -21.68 14.67
C MET A 111 6.00 -22.28 13.83
N GLN A 112 5.71 -22.50 12.56
CA GLN A 112 6.65 -22.98 11.56
C GLN A 112 6.34 -22.34 10.20
N VAL A 113 7.39 -21.94 9.49
CA VAL A 113 7.29 -21.39 8.12
C VAL A 113 8.05 -22.26 7.15
N GLU A 114 7.44 -22.50 5.98
CA GLU A 114 8.04 -23.28 4.90
C GLU A 114 7.94 -22.51 3.57
N ASN A 115 9.06 -22.37 2.87
CA ASN A 115 9.04 -21.88 1.49
C ASN A 115 8.54 -22.98 0.56
N VAL A 116 7.32 -22.84 0.06
CA VAL A 116 6.69 -23.79 -0.87
C VAL A 116 6.79 -23.35 -2.34
N GLY A 117 7.51 -22.26 -2.61
CA GLY A 117 7.85 -21.80 -3.94
C GLY A 117 9.07 -22.53 -4.53
N LYS A 118 9.31 -22.29 -5.82
CA LYS A 118 10.48 -22.84 -6.53
C LYS A 118 11.76 -22.03 -6.30
N ASP A 119 11.59 -20.73 -6.01
CA ASP A 119 12.67 -19.77 -5.79
C ASP A 119 12.72 -19.34 -4.33
N SER A 120 13.71 -18.51 -3.97
CA SER A 120 13.77 -17.90 -2.64
C SER A 120 12.53 -17.05 -2.35
N ALA A 121 12.04 -17.11 -1.12
CA ALA A 121 10.98 -16.25 -0.62
C ALA A 121 11.55 -15.20 0.35
N GLU A 122 10.88 -14.04 0.45
CA GLU A 122 11.25 -12.96 1.37
C GLU A 122 10.03 -12.49 2.15
N LEU A 123 10.25 -12.29 3.44
CA LEU A 123 9.27 -11.85 4.41
C LEU A 123 9.79 -10.62 5.15
N ILE A 124 8.97 -9.59 5.29
CA ILE A 124 9.18 -8.50 6.24
C ILE A 124 8.36 -8.80 7.50
N ILE A 125 9.04 -8.88 8.62
CA ILE A 125 8.47 -9.09 9.93
C ILE A 125 8.41 -7.76 10.65
N PHE A 126 7.24 -7.38 11.15
CA PHE A 126 7.06 -6.30 12.12
C PHE A 126 6.73 -6.96 13.45
N GLU A 127 7.61 -6.84 14.43
CA GLU A 127 7.50 -7.51 15.72
C GLU A 127 7.43 -6.50 16.85
N MET A 128 6.45 -6.66 17.73
CA MET A 128 6.23 -5.83 18.93
C MET A 128 6.67 -6.60 20.19
N ALA A 129 7.96 -6.60 20.45
CA ALA A 129 8.52 -7.25 21.62
C ALA A 129 8.37 -6.39 22.90
N PRO A 130 8.40 -6.96 24.11
CA PRO A 130 8.49 -6.19 25.34
C PRO A 130 9.70 -5.25 25.32
N GLY A 131 9.48 -3.96 25.63
CA GLY A 131 10.55 -2.99 25.84
C GLY A 131 11.11 -3.10 27.26
N HIS A 132 12.37 -2.73 27.41
CA HIS A 132 13.07 -2.63 28.70
C HIS A 132 12.99 -1.21 29.23
#